data_bfcddae1990984ba83a3350a9981fbb6
#
_entry.id   bfcddae1990984ba83a3350a9981fbb6
#
_cell.length_a   1.000
_cell.length_b   1.000
_cell.length_c   1.000
_cell.angle_alpha   90.00
_cell.angle_beta   90.00
_cell.angle_gamma   90.00
#
_symmetry.space_group_name_H-M   'P 1'
#
loop_
_entity.id
_entity.type
_entity.pdbx_description
1 polymer ?
#
loop_
_entity_poly.entity_id
_entity_poly.type
_entity_poly.pdbx_seq_one_letter_code
_entity_poly.pdbx_strand_id
1 'polypeptide(L)'
;MSLSELRTLGRTGVPISPLTLGTLNFGTGSAPTGPEDSIRIIRSALDAGITSVDTADIYSQGEAEAIVGRALQGRRDDVFLSTKFHGQMGSNPAHSGNSRRWIMKAVEGSLNRLQTDRIDLYQAHRPDYNTDVLETITALNDLIRQGKILYYGTSVFTPAQLVEAQWIANTNHLIPPVVDQVPYSLLVRANERDVFAITQQYNLGVLSYGPLDGGWLSGRYRLGARQPASSRANALPGRFDVTAPFNQAKLHAADALARLAEQHGLSLIQLAVGFALNHPSVSSVIIGPRTEEHLTDYLKAADTVLSDALLDAIDDIVAPGNNFLERDAGTVVPHLEFAELRRR
;
A
#
# COMPACT_ATOMS: atom_id res chain seq x y z
N MET A 1 10.50 3.19 17.91
CA MET A 1 9.41 4.13 17.55
C MET A 1 8.14 3.59 18.18
N SER A 2 7.24 4.46 18.64
CA SER A 2 5.98 4.02 19.23
C SER A 2 4.82 4.40 18.30
N LEU A 3 3.72 3.65 18.35
CA LEU A 3 2.46 4.05 17.66
C LEU A 3 2.00 5.44 18.04
N SER A 4 2.38 5.93 19.23
CA SER A 4 2.10 7.28 19.71
C SER A 4 2.97 8.37 19.05
N GLU A 5 4.06 8.00 18.37
CA GLU A 5 4.91 8.95 17.63
C GLU A 5 4.35 9.17 16.23
N LEU A 6 3.36 10.05 16.12
CA LEU A 6 2.72 10.37 14.85
C LEU A 6 3.72 10.98 13.87
N ARG A 7 3.55 10.67 12.59
CA ARG A 7 4.37 11.19 11.49
C ARG A 7 3.55 12.11 10.61
N THR A 8 4.17 13.16 10.09
CA THR A 8 3.50 14.04 9.14
C THR A 8 3.38 13.37 7.78
N LEU A 9 2.19 13.40 7.21
CA LEU A 9 1.93 12.89 5.86
C LEU A 9 2.41 13.88 4.81
N GLY A 10 3.68 13.76 4.39
CA GLY A 10 4.31 14.67 3.44
C GLY A 10 4.16 16.14 3.85
N ARG A 11 3.76 17.00 2.90
CA ARG A 11 3.56 18.45 3.12
C ARG A 11 2.17 18.83 3.64
N THR A 12 1.33 17.87 4.02
CA THR A 12 -0.07 18.17 4.39
C THR A 12 -0.23 18.76 5.80
N GLY A 13 0.76 18.56 6.66
CA GLY A 13 0.63 18.86 8.09
C GLY A 13 -0.24 17.87 8.87
N VAL A 14 -0.81 16.85 8.22
CA VAL A 14 -1.66 15.85 8.87
C VAL A 14 -0.80 14.83 9.62
N PRO A 15 -1.00 14.66 10.93
CA PRO A 15 -0.35 13.62 11.69
C PRO A 15 -1.07 12.28 11.49
N ILE A 16 -0.32 11.23 11.15
CA ILE A 16 -0.81 9.86 11.04
C ILE A 16 0.06 8.89 11.84
N SER A 17 -0.52 7.79 12.28
CA SER A 17 0.24 6.72 12.95
C SER A 17 1.27 6.08 12.00
N PRO A 18 2.39 5.55 12.55
CA PRO A 18 3.39 4.82 11.75
C PRO A 18 2.82 3.62 11.01
N LEU A 19 1.75 3.03 11.50
CA LEU A 19 1.00 1.97 10.84
C LEU A 19 -0.35 2.50 10.34
N THR A 20 -0.72 2.09 9.13
CA THR A 20 -2.05 2.28 8.53
C THR A 20 -2.71 0.92 8.37
N LEU A 21 -3.98 0.81 8.74
CA LEU A 21 -4.72 -0.44 8.56
C LEU A 21 -5.21 -0.58 7.10
N GLY A 22 -4.69 -1.58 6.38
CA GLY A 22 -5.13 -1.94 5.03
C GLY A 22 -6.23 -3.00 5.05
N THR A 23 -7.18 -2.88 4.13
CA THR A 23 -8.42 -3.67 4.12
C THR A 23 -8.56 -4.61 2.92
N LEU A 24 -7.49 -4.83 2.14
CA LEU A 24 -7.50 -5.73 0.97
C LEU A 24 -8.00 -7.15 1.28
N ASN A 25 -7.80 -7.63 2.52
CA ASN A 25 -8.18 -8.97 2.94
C ASN A 25 -9.63 -9.06 3.44
N PHE A 26 -10.37 -7.96 3.50
CA PHE A 26 -11.73 -7.91 4.06
C PHE A 26 -12.79 -8.18 3.01
N GLY A 27 -13.85 -8.89 3.39
CA GLY A 27 -14.92 -9.30 2.50
C GLY A 27 -14.62 -10.61 1.76
N THR A 28 -15.14 -10.77 0.54
CA THR A 28 -15.18 -12.02 -0.23
C THR A 28 -13.96 -12.29 -1.14
N GLY A 29 -12.83 -11.61 -0.93
CA GLY A 29 -11.62 -11.74 -1.74
C GLY A 29 -10.91 -13.10 -1.69
N SER A 30 -9.72 -13.20 -2.28
CA SER A 30 -8.94 -14.45 -2.40
C SER A 30 -8.40 -15.03 -1.08
N ALA A 31 -8.45 -14.25 0.00
CA ALA A 31 -8.08 -14.68 1.36
C ALA A 31 -8.97 -13.97 2.39
N PRO A 32 -10.29 -14.24 2.36
CA PRO A 32 -11.27 -13.42 3.01
C PRO A 32 -11.21 -13.50 4.53
N THR A 33 -11.34 -12.32 5.16
CA THR A 33 -11.76 -12.19 6.56
C THR A 33 -13.22 -11.75 6.53
N GLY A 34 -14.09 -12.50 7.20
CA GLY A 34 -15.52 -12.22 7.20
C GLY A 34 -15.86 -10.82 7.73
N PRO A 35 -17.06 -10.27 7.41
CA PRO A 35 -17.39 -8.89 7.74
C PRO A 35 -17.30 -8.57 9.23
N GLU A 36 -17.80 -9.44 10.11
CA GLU A 36 -17.82 -9.18 11.56
C GLU A 36 -16.39 -9.23 12.17
N ASP A 37 -15.57 -10.18 11.72
CA ASP A 37 -14.16 -10.25 12.12
C ASP A 37 -13.38 -9.04 11.61
N SER A 38 -13.66 -8.60 10.39
CA SER A 38 -13.06 -7.39 9.82
C SER A 38 -13.39 -6.15 10.62
N ILE A 39 -14.66 -5.99 11.04
CA ILE A 39 -15.08 -4.87 11.88
C ILE A 39 -14.37 -4.91 13.24
N ARG A 40 -14.23 -6.08 13.86
CA ARG A 40 -13.49 -6.22 15.10
C ARG A 40 -12.02 -5.80 14.93
N ILE A 41 -11.35 -6.31 13.90
CA ILE A 41 -9.95 -5.96 13.59
C ILE A 41 -9.79 -4.44 13.38
N ILE A 42 -10.70 -3.80 12.63
CA ILE A 42 -10.66 -2.35 12.42
C ILE A 42 -10.75 -1.62 13.77
N ARG A 43 -11.73 -1.96 14.59
CA ARG A 43 -11.94 -1.31 15.89
C ARG A 43 -10.78 -1.53 16.85
N SER A 44 -10.27 -2.77 16.94
CA SER A 44 -9.09 -3.09 17.74
C SER A 44 -7.84 -2.32 17.29
N ALA A 45 -7.66 -2.15 15.98
CA ALA A 45 -6.56 -1.36 15.44
C ALA A 45 -6.65 0.12 15.84
N LEU A 46 -7.84 0.71 15.75
CA LEU A 46 -8.11 2.09 16.18
C LEU A 46 -7.94 2.25 17.70
N ASP A 47 -8.43 1.29 18.49
CA ASP A 47 -8.28 1.28 19.95
C ASP A 47 -6.81 1.15 20.38
N ALA A 48 -5.99 0.50 19.57
CA ALA A 48 -4.54 0.39 19.76
C ALA A 48 -3.75 1.65 19.35
N GLY A 49 -4.40 2.68 18.76
CA GLY A 49 -3.77 3.94 18.38
C GLY A 49 -3.41 4.07 16.90
N ILE A 50 -3.85 3.15 16.02
CA ILE A 50 -3.78 3.38 14.59
C ILE A 50 -4.81 4.45 14.22
N THR A 51 -4.37 5.51 13.52
CA THR A 51 -5.22 6.67 13.20
C THR A 51 -5.66 6.69 11.73
N SER A 52 -5.22 5.73 10.91
CA SER A 52 -5.48 5.72 9.48
C SER A 52 -5.94 4.36 8.97
N VAL A 53 -6.91 4.37 8.06
CA VAL A 53 -7.46 3.19 7.38
C VAL A 53 -7.38 3.37 5.88
N ASP A 54 -6.85 2.37 5.17
CA ASP A 54 -6.69 2.35 3.71
C ASP A 54 -7.53 1.24 3.07
N THR A 55 -8.37 1.61 2.11
CA THR A 55 -9.23 0.72 1.34
C THR A 55 -9.15 1.02 -0.15
N ALA A 56 -10.01 0.42 -0.97
CA ALA A 56 -10.21 0.74 -2.39
C ALA A 56 -11.59 0.25 -2.86
N ASP A 57 -12.14 0.91 -3.88
CA ASP A 57 -13.41 0.53 -4.51
C ASP A 57 -13.40 -0.92 -5.02
N ILE A 58 -12.30 -1.35 -5.62
CA ILE A 58 -12.15 -2.69 -6.19
C ILE A 58 -12.01 -3.81 -5.14
N TYR A 59 -11.68 -3.50 -3.87
CA TYR A 59 -11.51 -4.53 -2.85
C TYR A 59 -12.84 -5.23 -2.57
N SER A 60 -12.88 -6.53 -2.89
CA SER A 60 -14.12 -7.32 -2.83
C SER A 60 -15.31 -6.62 -3.53
N GLN A 61 -15.04 -5.91 -4.66
CA GLN A 61 -16.05 -5.18 -5.43
C GLN A 61 -16.88 -4.19 -4.58
N GLY A 62 -16.21 -3.48 -3.65
CA GLY A 62 -16.80 -2.47 -2.79
C GLY A 62 -17.26 -2.98 -1.42
N GLU A 63 -17.25 -4.29 -1.17
CA GLU A 63 -17.63 -4.83 0.14
C GLU A 63 -16.67 -4.38 1.25
N ALA A 64 -15.36 -4.28 0.96
CA ALA A 64 -14.38 -3.77 1.92
C ALA A 64 -14.70 -2.34 2.37
N GLU A 65 -15.08 -1.44 1.46
CA GLU A 65 -15.52 -0.08 1.80
C GLU A 65 -16.79 -0.08 2.67
N ALA A 66 -17.77 -0.95 2.37
CA ALA A 66 -18.98 -1.07 3.18
C ALA A 66 -18.69 -1.59 4.60
N ILE A 67 -17.75 -2.50 4.76
CA ILE A 67 -17.26 -2.99 6.06
C ILE A 67 -16.59 -1.84 6.83
N VAL A 68 -15.70 -1.07 6.17
CA VAL A 68 -15.04 0.09 6.77
C VAL A 68 -16.09 1.12 7.23
N GLY A 69 -17.07 1.46 6.39
CA GLY A 69 -18.14 2.40 6.75
C GLY A 69 -18.87 1.99 8.02
N ARG A 70 -19.24 0.71 8.15
CA ARG A 70 -19.87 0.18 9.38
C ARG A 70 -18.94 0.23 10.60
N ALA A 71 -17.66 -0.07 10.40
CA ALA A 71 -16.70 -0.08 11.49
C ALA A 71 -16.43 1.32 12.05
N LEU A 72 -16.47 2.37 11.19
CA LEU A 72 -16.18 3.75 11.53
C LEU A 72 -17.38 4.53 12.08
N GLN A 73 -18.57 3.94 12.19
CA GLN A 73 -19.72 4.60 12.78
C GLN A 73 -19.41 5.12 14.20
N GLY A 74 -19.62 6.44 14.40
CA GLY A 74 -19.29 7.14 15.63
C GLY A 74 -17.81 7.49 15.85
N ARG A 75 -16.92 7.15 14.89
CA ARG A 75 -15.47 7.39 14.96
C ARG A 75 -14.90 8.05 13.72
N ARG A 76 -15.73 8.36 12.70
CA ARG A 76 -15.28 8.85 11.40
C ARG A 76 -14.35 10.06 11.49
N ASP A 77 -14.62 10.97 12.39
CA ASP A 77 -13.87 12.23 12.52
C ASP A 77 -12.47 12.05 13.11
N ASP A 78 -12.23 10.95 13.80
CA ASP A 78 -10.94 10.64 14.41
C ASP A 78 -10.03 9.81 13.50
N VAL A 79 -10.51 9.42 12.28
CA VAL A 79 -9.81 8.51 11.39
C VAL A 79 -9.46 9.17 10.07
N PHE A 80 -8.18 9.15 9.69
CA PHE A 80 -7.73 9.50 8.34
C PHE A 80 -8.07 8.35 7.40
N LEU A 81 -9.11 8.56 6.60
CA LEU A 81 -9.68 7.55 5.70
C LEU A 81 -9.18 7.72 4.28
N SER A 82 -8.53 6.67 3.76
CA SER A 82 -8.03 6.60 2.40
C SER A 82 -8.79 5.56 1.59
N THR A 83 -9.19 5.90 0.37
CA THR A 83 -9.68 4.94 -0.62
C THR A 83 -9.17 5.27 -2.02
N LYS A 84 -9.43 4.38 -2.99
CA LYS A 84 -8.85 4.45 -4.33
C LYS A 84 -9.90 4.16 -5.40
N PHE A 85 -9.66 4.71 -6.59
CA PHE A 85 -10.40 4.43 -7.83
C PHE A 85 -9.42 3.92 -8.90
N HIS A 86 -9.86 3.52 -10.04
CA HIS A 86 -9.22 3.02 -11.24
C HIS A 86 -9.70 1.62 -11.61
N GLY A 87 -9.82 0.71 -10.63
CA GLY A 87 -10.18 -0.68 -10.88
C GLY A 87 -11.54 -0.82 -11.58
N GLN A 88 -11.71 -1.91 -12.34
CA GLN A 88 -12.97 -2.22 -13.01
C GLN A 88 -14.07 -2.55 -11.99
N MET A 89 -15.08 -1.69 -11.90
CA MET A 89 -16.24 -1.88 -11.03
C MET A 89 -17.45 -2.40 -11.81
N GLY A 90 -17.82 -3.67 -11.54
CA GLY A 90 -18.90 -4.35 -12.27
C GLY A 90 -18.52 -4.69 -13.71
N SER A 91 -19.53 -4.93 -14.58
CA SER A 91 -19.36 -5.42 -15.96
C SER A 91 -19.21 -4.33 -17.02
N ASN A 92 -19.50 -3.07 -16.70
CA ASN A 92 -19.42 -1.99 -17.68
C ASN A 92 -17.95 -1.52 -17.85
N PRO A 93 -17.32 -1.67 -19.03
CA PRO A 93 -15.92 -1.31 -19.23
C PRO A 93 -15.63 0.18 -19.00
N ALA A 94 -16.63 1.07 -19.09
CA ALA A 94 -16.49 2.48 -18.78
C ALA A 94 -16.44 2.78 -17.26
N HIS A 95 -16.55 1.77 -16.41
CA HIS A 95 -16.45 1.89 -14.95
C HIS A 95 -15.03 1.53 -14.47
N SER A 96 -14.02 2.10 -15.10
CA SER A 96 -12.60 1.92 -14.78
C SER A 96 -11.76 3.09 -15.30
N GLY A 97 -10.47 3.13 -14.92
CA GLY A 97 -9.51 4.11 -15.37
C GLY A 97 -9.54 5.42 -14.58
N ASN A 98 -8.87 6.45 -15.14
CA ASN A 98 -8.68 7.73 -14.46
C ASN A 98 -9.39 8.89 -15.18
N SER A 99 -10.34 8.61 -16.09
CA SER A 99 -11.11 9.66 -16.75
C SER A 99 -11.99 10.44 -15.76
N ARG A 100 -12.18 11.71 -16.02
CA ARG A 100 -13.10 12.57 -15.25
C ARG A 100 -14.47 11.92 -15.06
N ARG A 101 -15.00 11.32 -16.15
CA ARG A 101 -16.31 10.66 -16.11
C ARG A 101 -16.36 9.57 -15.06
N TRP A 102 -15.31 8.75 -14.95
CA TRP A 102 -15.27 7.65 -13.98
C TRP A 102 -14.97 8.17 -12.57
N ILE A 103 -14.01 9.05 -12.40
CA ILE A 103 -13.64 9.64 -11.11
C ILE A 103 -14.86 10.21 -10.39
N MET A 104 -15.66 11.04 -11.09
CA MET A 104 -16.85 11.67 -10.52
C MET A 104 -17.93 10.65 -10.12
N LYS A 105 -18.06 9.55 -10.84
CA LYS A 105 -18.99 8.47 -10.49
C LYS A 105 -18.45 7.57 -9.37
N ALA A 106 -17.19 7.22 -9.43
CA ALA A 106 -16.54 6.32 -8.48
C ALA A 106 -16.56 6.90 -7.06
N VAL A 107 -16.27 8.20 -6.90
CA VAL A 107 -16.28 8.86 -5.59
C VAL A 107 -17.66 8.80 -4.92
N GLU A 108 -18.75 9.00 -5.67
CA GLU A 108 -20.11 8.88 -5.11
C GLU A 108 -20.38 7.46 -4.61
N GLY A 109 -19.95 6.46 -5.39
CA GLY A 109 -20.06 5.06 -4.98
C GLY A 109 -19.27 4.77 -3.71
N SER A 110 -18.04 5.29 -3.60
CA SER A 110 -17.20 5.12 -2.41
C SER A 110 -17.79 5.83 -1.19
N LEU A 111 -18.23 7.09 -1.31
CA LEU A 111 -18.89 7.83 -0.23
C LEU A 111 -20.11 7.08 0.32
N ASN A 112 -20.95 6.55 -0.59
CA ASN A 112 -22.13 5.76 -0.21
C ASN A 112 -21.77 4.47 0.53
N ARG A 113 -20.77 3.70 0.06
CA ARG A 113 -20.34 2.45 0.70
C ARG A 113 -19.67 2.71 2.05
N LEU A 114 -18.84 3.76 2.12
CA LEU A 114 -18.14 4.21 3.32
C LEU A 114 -19.07 4.91 4.34
N GLN A 115 -20.30 5.25 3.95
CA GLN A 115 -21.30 5.94 4.78
C GLN A 115 -20.74 7.25 5.37
N THR A 116 -20.07 8.04 4.55
CA THR A 116 -19.44 9.32 4.92
C THR A 116 -19.66 10.35 3.83
N ASP A 117 -19.59 11.62 4.20
CA ASP A 117 -19.69 12.76 3.28
C ASP A 117 -18.35 13.18 2.68
N ARG A 118 -17.23 12.68 3.23
CA ARG A 118 -15.88 13.01 2.78
C ARG A 118 -14.91 11.83 2.88
N ILE A 119 -13.91 11.88 2.02
CA ILE A 119 -12.73 11.00 2.03
C ILE A 119 -11.51 11.88 2.33
N ASP A 120 -10.64 11.47 3.26
CA ASP A 120 -9.45 12.27 3.58
C ASP A 120 -8.41 12.19 2.46
N LEU A 121 -8.13 10.98 1.93
CA LEU A 121 -7.20 10.79 0.82
C LEU A 121 -7.83 9.91 -0.27
N TYR A 122 -8.02 10.47 -1.47
CA TYR A 122 -8.54 9.75 -2.64
C TYR A 122 -7.43 9.51 -3.66
N GLN A 123 -7.15 8.27 -4.02
CA GLN A 123 -5.95 7.93 -4.78
C GLN A 123 -6.27 7.29 -6.14
N ALA A 124 -5.54 7.70 -7.18
CA ALA A 124 -5.45 6.92 -8.41
C ALA A 124 -4.70 5.63 -8.12
N HIS A 125 -5.41 4.48 -8.13
CA HIS A 125 -4.87 3.16 -7.74
C HIS A 125 -3.77 2.68 -8.68
N ARG A 126 -3.79 3.15 -9.93
CA ARG A 126 -2.80 2.86 -10.98
C ARG A 126 -2.66 4.06 -11.92
N PRO A 127 -1.51 4.19 -12.60
CA PRO A 127 -1.41 5.06 -13.77
C PRO A 127 -2.41 4.62 -14.86
N ASP A 128 -2.99 5.58 -15.56
CA ASP A 128 -3.82 5.33 -16.73
C ASP A 128 -3.16 5.94 -17.97
N TYR A 129 -2.68 5.08 -18.85
CA TYR A 129 -1.97 5.49 -20.06
C TYR A 129 -2.90 5.95 -21.19
N ASN A 130 -4.22 5.84 -20.99
CA ASN A 130 -5.24 6.24 -21.98
C ASN A 130 -5.95 7.55 -21.60
N THR A 131 -5.65 8.11 -20.41
CA THR A 131 -6.27 9.35 -19.92
C THR A 131 -5.22 10.44 -19.76
N ASP A 132 -5.53 11.64 -20.24
CA ASP A 132 -4.71 12.82 -20.00
C ASP A 132 -4.57 13.08 -18.50
N VAL A 133 -3.33 13.25 -18.04
CA VAL A 133 -3.02 13.51 -16.63
C VAL A 133 -3.67 14.81 -16.13
N LEU A 134 -3.76 15.84 -17.00
CA LEU A 134 -4.44 17.11 -16.66
C LEU A 134 -5.93 16.90 -16.42
N GLU A 135 -6.62 16.05 -17.20
CA GLU A 135 -8.02 15.72 -16.98
C GLU A 135 -8.23 15.06 -15.62
N THR A 136 -7.39 14.09 -15.28
CA THR A 136 -7.40 13.39 -13.99
C THR A 136 -7.20 14.37 -12.83
N ILE A 137 -6.15 15.19 -12.88
CA ILE A 137 -5.82 16.17 -11.82
C ILE A 137 -6.93 17.22 -11.68
N THR A 138 -7.49 17.70 -12.79
CA THR A 138 -8.59 18.66 -12.77
C THR A 138 -9.83 18.08 -12.10
N ALA A 139 -10.19 16.84 -12.42
CA ALA A 139 -11.32 16.14 -11.80
C ALA A 139 -11.14 16.01 -10.27
N LEU A 140 -9.94 15.62 -9.82
CA LEU A 140 -9.62 15.51 -8.39
C LEU A 140 -9.65 16.86 -7.67
N ASN A 141 -9.16 17.91 -8.32
CA ASN A 141 -9.25 19.28 -7.79
C ASN A 141 -10.70 19.76 -7.65
N ASP A 142 -11.58 19.39 -8.60
CA ASP A 142 -13.01 19.71 -8.49
C ASP A 142 -13.66 18.99 -7.30
N LEU A 143 -13.26 17.74 -7.00
CA LEU A 143 -13.72 17.01 -5.82
C LEU A 143 -13.24 17.65 -4.51
N ILE A 144 -12.00 18.20 -4.48
CA ILE A 144 -11.52 19.00 -3.34
C ILE A 144 -12.39 20.25 -3.15
N ARG A 145 -12.66 21.00 -4.22
CA ARG A 145 -13.51 22.22 -4.17
C ARG A 145 -14.95 21.90 -3.71
N GLN A 146 -15.44 20.69 -4.01
CA GLN A 146 -16.75 20.21 -3.57
C GLN A 146 -16.75 19.72 -2.12
N GLY A 147 -15.58 19.60 -1.47
CA GLY A 147 -15.43 19.08 -0.12
C GLY A 147 -15.62 17.53 -0.02
N LYS A 148 -15.70 16.83 -1.16
CA LYS A 148 -15.85 15.36 -1.18
C LYS A 148 -14.57 14.62 -0.85
N ILE A 149 -13.44 15.20 -1.16
CA ILE A 149 -12.12 14.74 -0.77
C ILE A 149 -11.31 15.89 -0.18
N LEU A 150 -10.41 15.58 0.77
CA LEU A 150 -9.53 16.62 1.35
C LEU A 150 -8.20 16.68 0.62
N TYR A 151 -7.64 15.53 0.30
CA TYR A 151 -6.37 15.35 -0.40
C TYR A 151 -6.53 14.29 -1.49
N TYR A 152 -5.63 14.34 -2.48
CA TYR A 152 -5.51 13.24 -3.41
C TYR A 152 -4.06 12.78 -3.56
N GLY A 153 -3.90 11.52 -3.98
CA GLY A 153 -2.61 10.89 -4.18
C GLY A 153 -2.62 9.96 -5.37
N THR A 154 -1.49 9.31 -5.54
CA THR A 154 -1.21 8.32 -6.57
C THR A 154 -0.80 6.99 -5.95
N SER A 155 -0.76 5.94 -6.73
CA SER A 155 -0.19 4.65 -6.32
C SER A 155 0.60 4.05 -7.47
N VAL A 156 1.84 3.64 -7.17
CA VAL A 156 2.80 3.02 -8.11
C VAL A 156 3.05 3.83 -9.38
N PHE A 157 3.02 5.14 -9.27
CA PHE A 157 3.43 6.01 -10.36
C PHE A 157 4.96 5.93 -10.53
N THR A 158 5.42 5.95 -11.76
CA THR A 158 6.85 6.05 -12.05
C THR A 158 7.40 7.41 -11.63
N PRO A 159 8.72 7.56 -11.40
CA PRO A 159 9.34 8.87 -11.12
C PRO A 159 8.97 9.95 -12.14
N ALA A 160 8.95 9.59 -13.43
CA ALA A 160 8.56 10.51 -14.49
C ALA A 160 7.10 10.98 -14.34
N GLN A 161 6.18 10.06 -14.05
CA GLN A 161 4.76 10.39 -13.86
C GLN A 161 4.52 11.22 -12.59
N LEU A 162 5.28 10.99 -11.52
CA LEU A 162 5.22 11.81 -10.30
C LEU A 162 5.65 13.26 -10.60
N VAL A 163 6.79 13.43 -11.29
CA VAL A 163 7.29 14.75 -11.70
C VAL A 163 6.31 15.43 -12.65
N GLU A 164 5.79 14.72 -13.64
CA GLU A 164 4.79 15.21 -14.60
C GLU A 164 3.52 15.70 -13.87
N ALA A 165 2.99 14.90 -12.94
CA ALA A 165 1.80 15.29 -12.16
C ALA A 165 2.03 16.55 -11.32
N GLN A 166 3.21 16.70 -10.69
CA GLN A 166 3.59 17.91 -9.96
C GLN A 166 3.69 19.12 -10.89
N TRP A 167 4.37 18.94 -12.05
CA TRP A 167 4.56 20.00 -13.03
C TRP A 167 3.24 20.47 -13.63
N ILE A 168 2.38 19.55 -14.09
CA ILE A 168 1.06 19.85 -14.66
C ILE A 168 0.20 20.60 -13.63
N ALA A 169 0.14 20.13 -12.39
CA ALA A 169 -0.66 20.77 -11.36
C ALA A 169 -0.18 22.20 -11.10
N ASN A 170 1.13 22.42 -10.92
CA ASN A 170 1.70 23.73 -10.63
C ASN A 170 1.52 24.70 -11.81
N THR A 171 1.73 24.25 -13.06
CA THR A 171 1.59 25.09 -14.26
C THR A 171 0.13 25.53 -14.49
N ASN A 172 -0.84 24.72 -14.07
CA ASN A 172 -2.27 25.01 -14.22
C ASN A 172 -2.91 25.57 -12.93
N HIS A 173 -2.11 25.97 -11.93
CA HIS A 173 -2.59 26.51 -10.65
C HIS A 173 -3.57 25.57 -9.92
N LEU A 174 -3.34 24.27 -10.03
CA LEU A 174 -4.08 23.22 -9.36
C LEU A 174 -3.30 22.73 -8.13
N ILE A 175 -4.01 22.18 -7.16
CA ILE A 175 -3.39 21.46 -6.02
C ILE A 175 -2.74 20.20 -6.57
N PRO A 176 -1.44 19.96 -6.34
CA PRO A 176 -0.77 18.75 -6.79
C PRO A 176 -1.02 17.54 -5.85
N PRO A 177 -0.76 16.28 -6.30
CA PRO A 177 -0.85 15.12 -5.44
C PRO A 177 0.08 15.26 -4.23
N VAL A 178 -0.36 14.74 -3.08
CA VAL A 178 0.37 14.87 -1.80
C VAL A 178 0.95 13.55 -1.29
N VAL A 179 0.55 12.42 -1.87
CA VAL A 179 0.97 11.06 -1.47
C VAL A 179 1.26 10.22 -2.70
N ASP A 180 2.24 9.34 -2.62
CA ASP A 180 2.31 8.14 -3.47
C ASP A 180 2.30 6.87 -2.62
N GLN A 181 1.51 5.88 -3.03
CA GLN A 181 1.40 4.60 -2.34
C GLN A 181 2.16 3.52 -3.11
N VAL A 182 3.18 2.92 -2.50
CA VAL A 182 4.15 2.04 -3.18
C VAL A 182 4.38 0.73 -2.43
N PRO A 183 4.72 -0.39 -3.12
CA PRO A 183 5.22 -1.58 -2.45
C PRO A 183 6.60 -1.32 -1.87
N TYR A 184 6.81 -1.71 -0.61
CA TYR A 184 8.13 -1.64 0.00
C TYR A 184 8.28 -2.69 1.10
N SER A 185 9.34 -3.47 1.01
CA SER A 185 9.70 -4.50 1.99
C SER A 185 11.17 -4.88 1.86
N LEU A 186 11.67 -5.72 2.75
CA LEU A 186 13.01 -6.32 2.66
C LEU A 186 13.29 -7.04 1.33
N LEU A 187 12.25 -7.47 0.58
CA LEU A 187 12.39 -8.19 -0.70
C LEU A 187 11.99 -7.34 -1.92
N VAL A 188 11.47 -6.15 -1.69
CA VAL A 188 11.00 -5.21 -2.74
C VAL A 188 11.53 -3.83 -2.41
N ARG A 189 12.71 -3.50 -2.94
CA ARG A 189 13.47 -2.28 -2.60
C ARG A 189 13.67 -1.33 -3.79
N ALA A 190 13.11 -1.63 -4.98
CA ALA A 190 13.34 -0.83 -6.19
C ALA A 190 13.03 0.66 -6.02
N ASN A 191 12.04 1.01 -5.19
CA ASN A 191 11.64 2.39 -4.93
C ASN A 191 12.76 3.25 -4.28
N GLU A 192 13.77 2.62 -3.67
CA GLU A 192 14.96 3.30 -3.15
C GLU A 192 15.83 3.90 -4.26
N ARG A 193 15.74 3.40 -5.51
CA ARG A 193 16.57 3.86 -6.62
C ARG A 193 16.24 5.30 -7.03
N ASP A 194 14.94 5.63 -7.07
CA ASP A 194 14.47 6.85 -7.70
C ASP A 194 13.18 7.41 -7.11
N VAL A 195 12.15 6.58 -6.84
CA VAL A 195 10.84 7.04 -6.34
C VAL A 195 10.99 7.79 -5.02
N PHE A 196 11.77 7.26 -4.07
CA PHE A 196 11.94 7.89 -2.77
C PHE A 196 12.69 9.22 -2.85
N ALA A 197 13.65 9.37 -3.76
CA ALA A 197 14.30 10.66 -4.01
C ALA A 197 13.30 11.71 -4.52
N ILE A 198 12.41 11.32 -5.42
CA ILE A 198 11.35 12.22 -5.93
C ILE A 198 10.33 12.55 -4.84
N THR A 199 9.91 11.57 -4.03
CA THR A 199 8.97 11.85 -2.93
C THR A 199 9.56 12.80 -1.90
N GLN A 200 10.84 12.68 -1.58
CA GLN A 200 11.56 13.61 -0.71
C GLN A 200 11.67 15.01 -1.34
N GLN A 201 12.03 15.10 -2.62
CA GLN A 201 12.18 16.38 -3.34
C GLN A 201 10.88 17.20 -3.32
N TYR A 202 9.73 16.55 -3.51
CA TYR A 202 8.43 17.22 -3.54
C TYR A 202 7.70 17.18 -2.19
N ASN A 203 8.33 16.62 -1.15
CA ASN A 203 7.74 16.39 0.16
C ASN A 203 6.37 15.68 0.07
N LEU A 204 6.33 14.58 -0.70
CA LEU A 204 5.18 13.70 -0.78
C LEU A 204 5.17 12.73 0.40
N GLY A 205 4.00 12.45 0.96
CA GLY A 205 3.84 11.35 1.88
C GLY A 205 4.00 10.01 1.13
N VAL A 206 4.65 9.05 1.77
CA VAL A 206 4.73 7.68 1.27
C VAL A 206 3.93 6.75 2.17
N LEU A 207 2.91 6.13 1.61
CA LEU A 207 2.21 5.01 2.23
C LEU A 207 2.76 3.72 1.63
N SER A 208 3.62 3.01 2.38
CA SER A 208 4.19 1.77 1.86
C SER A 208 3.29 0.59 2.14
N TYR A 209 3.06 -0.29 1.16
CA TYR A 209 2.26 -1.49 1.33
C TYR A 209 3.07 -2.77 1.13
N GLY A 210 2.54 -3.88 1.65
CA GLY A 210 3.13 -5.20 1.49
C GLY A 210 4.43 -5.42 2.27
N PRO A 211 4.56 -4.97 3.55
CA PRO A 211 5.80 -5.11 4.32
C PRO A 211 6.25 -6.56 4.48
N LEU A 212 5.32 -7.53 4.40
CA LEU A 212 5.63 -8.97 4.45
C LEU A 212 5.68 -9.62 3.06
N ASP A 213 5.67 -8.86 1.97
CA ASP A 213 5.68 -9.34 0.59
C ASP A 213 4.69 -10.50 0.35
N GLY A 214 3.42 -10.24 0.68
CA GLY A 214 2.35 -11.23 0.55
C GLY A 214 2.44 -12.43 1.51
N GLY A 215 3.41 -12.46 2.41
CA GLY A 215 3.64 -13.50 3.40
C GLY A 215 4.99 -14.20 3.30
N TRP A 216 5.83 -13.87 2.31
CA TRP A 216 7.20 -14.38 2.22
C TRP A 216 8.02 -14.08 3.50
N LEU A 217 7.81 -12.91 4.10
CA LEU A 217 8.46 -12.45 5.34
C LEU A 217 7.66 -12.75 6.61
N SER A 218 6.77 -13.75 6.57
CA SER A 218 6.02 -14.21 7.76
C SER A 218 6.77 -15.18 8.65
N GLY A 219 8.00 -15.57 8.28
CA GLY A 219 8.79 -16.59 8.97
C GLY A 219 8.45 -18.02 8.58
N ARG A 220 7.43 -18.25 7.73
CA ARG A 220 6.99 -19.59 7.31
C ARG A 220 7.75 -20.15 6.10
N TYR A 221 8.38 -19.30 5.31
CA TYR A 221 9.17 -19.68 4.14
C TYR A 221 10.63 -19.89 4.57
N ARG A 222 11.04 -21.19 4.67
CA ARG A 222 12.37 -21.59 5.13
C ARG A 222 12.97 -22.59 4.17
N LEU A 223 14.30 -22.55 4.01
CA LEU A 223 15.04 -23.54 3.22
C LEU A 223 14.87 -24.94 3.81
N GLY A 224 14.57 -25.91 2.94
CA GLY A 224 14.35 -27.30 3.34
C GLY A 224 12.99 -27.58 4.01
N ALA A 225 12.18 -26.56 4.28
CA ALA A 225 10.84 -26.75 4.82
C ALA A 225 9.81 -27.02 3.70
N ARG A 226 8.71 -27.69 4.07
CA ARG A 226 7.56 -27.85 3.16
C ARG A 226 6.95 -26.48 2.86
N GLN A 227 6.53 -26.26 1.60
CA GLN A 227 5.80 -25.04 1.23
C GLN A 227 4.62 -24.79 2.17
N PRO A 228 4.50 -23.58 2.75
CA PRO A 228 3.38 -23.25 3.62
C PRO A 228 2.05 -23.31 2.88
N ALA A 229 1.07 -24.01 3.46
CA ALA A 229 -0.29 -23.92 2.98
C ALA A 229 -0.87 -22.56 3.35
N SER A 230 -1.35 -21.79 2.36
CA SER A 230 -2.07 -20.55 2.58
C SER A 230 -3.10 -20.33 1.49
N SER A 231 -4.20 -19.65 1.82
CA SER A 231 -5.22 -19.28 0.84
C SER A 231 -4.65 -18.46 -0.31
N ARG A 232 -3.70 -17.57 -0.02
CA ARG A 232 -3.03 -16.75 -1.04
C ARG A 232 -2.09 -17.56 -1.92
N ALA A 233 -1.31 -18.49 -1.35
CA ALA A 233 -0.47 -19.38 -2.13
C ALA A 233 -1.30 -20.29 -3.06
N ASN A 234 -2.48 -20.71 -2.61
CA ASN A 234 -3.41 -21.50 -3.43
C ASN A 234 -4.04 -20.65 -4.55
N ALA A 235 -4.38 -19.39 -4.29
CA ALA A 235 -4.97 -18.48 -5.27
C ALA A 235 -3.94 -17.98 -6.32
N LEU A 236 -2.67 -17.85 -5.94
CA LEU A 236 -1.58 -17.33 -6.77
C LEU A 236 -0.35 -18.26 -6.73
N PRO A 237 -0.49 -19.52 -7.18
CA PRO A 237 0.56 -20.54 -7.01
C PRO A 237 1.89 -20.09 -7.63
N GLY A 238 1.88 -19.52 -8.83
CA GLY A 238 3.10 -19.06 -9.50
C GLY A 238 3.88 -17.98 -8.73
N ARG A 239 3.23 -17.23 -7.82
CA ARG A 239 3.91 -16.23 -7.00
C ARG A 239 4.55 -16.83 -5.74
N PHE A 240 4.02 -17.94 -5.24
CA PHE A 240 4.39 -18.53 -3.95
C PHE A 240 4.99 -19.94 -4.06
N ASP A 241 5.14 -20.48 -5.25
CA ASP A 241 5.76 -21.79 -5.47
C ASP A 241 7.25 -21.72 -5.13
N VAL A 242 7.63 -22.36 -4.02
CA VAL A 242 9.03 -22.43 -3.56
C VAL A 242 9.92 -23.30 -4.45
N THR A 243 9.36 -24.11 -5.34
CA THR A 243 10.12 -24.95 -6.28
C THR A 243 10.43 -24.23 -7.58
N ALA A 244 9.73 -23.12 -7.87
CA ALA A 244 9.94 -22.37 -9.09
C ALA A 244 11.33 -21.70 -9.10
N PRO A 245 12.13 -21.86 -10.19
CA PRO A 245 13.49 -21.33 -10.25
C PRO A 245 13.58 -19.83 -9.96
N PHE A 246 12.62 -19.04 -10.44
CA PHE A 246 12.59 -17.59 -10.23
C PHE A 246 12.29 -17.17 -8.77
N ASN A 247 11.75 -18.07 -7.93
CA ASN A 247 11.50 -17.83 -6.51
C ASN A 247 12.65 -18.29 -5.60
N GLN A 248 13.66 -19.01 -6.13
CA GLN A 248 14.74 -19.58 -5.32
C GLN A 248 15.57 -18.49 -4.63
N ALA A 249 15.99 -17.43 -5.35
CA ALA A 249 16.73 -16.33 -4.76
C ALA A 249 15.93 -15.65 -3.64
N LYS A 250 14.62 -15.48 -3.85
CA LYS A 250 13.70 -14.90 -2.87
C LYS A 250 13.57 -15.77 -1.61
N LEU A 251 13.50 -17.12 -1.79
CA LEU A 251 13.46 -18.08 -0.68
C LEU A 251 14.75 -18.03 0.14
N HIS A 252 15.92 -17.99 -0.53
CA HIS A 252 17.22 -17.87 0.14
C HIS A 252 17.31 -16.60 0.96
N ALA A 253 16.91 -15.46 0.39
CA ALA A 253 16.90 -14.18 1.10
C ALA A 253 15.92 -14.19 2.29
N ALA A 254 14.71 -14.73 2.13
CA ALA A 254 13.74 -14.80 3.22
C ALA A 254 14.23 -15.68 4.38
N ASP A 255 14.91 -16.81 4.09
CA ASP A 255 15.49 -17.68 5.12
C ASP A 255 16.68 -16.98 5.83
N ALA A 256 17.57 -16.32 5.08
CA ALA A 256 18.69 -15.58 5.65
C ALA A 256 18.22 -14.44 6.56
N LEU A 257 17.23 -13.65 6.13
CA LEU A 257 16.61 -12.59 6.93
C LEU A 257 15.92 -13.16 8.18
N ALA A 258 15.29 -14.33 8.10
CA ALA A 258 14.68 -14.97 9.27
C ALA A 258 15.73 -15.38 10.29
N ARG A 259 16.88 -15.94 9.85
CA ARG A 259 18.00 -16.27 10.75
C ARG A 259 18.63 -15.02 11.37
N LEU A 260 18.77 -13.94 10.59
CA LEU A 260 19.26 -12.65 11.09
C LEU A 260 18.33 -12.11 12.17
N ALA A 261 17.02 -12.12 11.95
CA ALA A 261 16.04 -11.72 12.97
C ALA A 261 16.18 -12.54 14.26
N GLU A 262 16.25 -13.88 14.16
CA GLU A 262 16.43 -14.80 15.28
C GLU A 262 17.71 -14.51 16.09
N GLN A 263 18.83 -14.19 15.43
CA GLN A 263 20.10 -13.84 16.08
C GLN A 263 19.99 -12.54 16.92
N HIS A 264 19.06 -11.64 16.54
CA HIS A 264 18.80 -10.40 17.26
C HIS A 264 17.57 -10.46 18.19
N GLY A 265 17.01 -11.66 18.42
CA GLY A 265 15.84 -11.83 19.31
C GLY A 265 14.55 -11.24 18.76
N LEU A 266 14.47 -11.04 17.44
CA LEU A 266 13.31 -10.50 16.73
C LEU A 266 12.57 -11.60 15.96
N SER A 267 11.26 -11.44 15.79
CA SER A 267 10.54 -12.15 14.75
C SER A 267 10.85 -11.54 13.38
N LEU A 268 10.71 -12.32 12.31
CA LEU A 268 10.88 -11.78 10.95
C LEU A 268 9.84 -10.70 10.62
N ILE A 269 8.64 -10.75 11.23
CA ILE A 269 7.61 -9.70 11.08
C ILE A 269 8.12 -8.39 11.69
N GLN A 270 8.73 -8.44 12.87
CA GLN A 270 9.30 -7.26 13.52
C GLN A 270 10.45 -6.68 12.68
N LEU A 271 11.35 -7.53 12.16
CA LEU A 271 12.43 -7.08 11.28
C LEU A 271 11.86 -6.40 10.01
N ALA A 272 10.88 -7.03 9.35
CA ALA A 272 10.35 -6.55 8.07
C ALA A 272 9.56 -5.24 8.20
N VAL A 273 8.72 -5.12 9.23
CA VAL A 273 7.95 -3.89 9.47
C VAL A 273 8.85 -2.79 10.00
N GLY A 274 9.74 -3.10 10.95
CA GLY A 274 10.74 -2.17 11.47
C GLY A 274 11.63 -1.60 10.36
N PHE A 275 12.08 -2.44 9.41
CA PHE A 275 12.82 -2.00 8.24
C PHE A 275 12.04 -0.99 7.39
N ALA A 276 10.81 -1.30 7.05
CA ALA A 276 9.98 -0.39 6.25
C ALA A 276 9.72 0.94 6.97
N LEU A 277 9.50 0.90 8.30
CA LEU A 277 9.32 2.09 9.13
C LEU A 277 10.59 2.90 9.31
N ASN A 278 11.77 2.27 9.21
CA ASN A 278 13.05 2.96 9.40
C ASN A 278 13.42 3.88 8.23
N HIS A 279 12.84 3.66 7.03
CA HIS A 279 13.18 4.47 5.87
C HIS A 279 12.59 5.89 6.00
N PRO A 280 13.41 6.96 5.87
CA PRO A 280 12.97 8.34 6.11
C PRO A 280 11.89 8.86 5.16
N SER A 281 11.75 8.28 3.96
CA SER A 281 10.68 8.62 3.02
C SER A 281 9.32 8.06 3.44
N VAL A 282 9.26 6.99 4.25
CA VAL A 282 8.02 6.29 4.58
C VAL A 282 7.28 7.03 5.69
N SER A 283 6.10 7.54 5.38
CA SER A 283 5.22 8.19 6.36
C SER A 283 4.46 7.16 7.19
N SER A 284 3.95 6.10 6.56
CA SER A 284 3.22 5.03 7.25
C SER A 284 3.30 3.73 6.47
N VAL A 285 3.31 2.60 7.19
CA VAL A 285 3.31 1.25 6.62
C VAL A 285 1.90 0.67 6.68
N ILE A 286 1.36 0.31 5.52
CA ILE A 286 0.05 -0.32 5.41
C ILE A 286 0.17 -1.80 5.78
N ILE A 287 -0.47 -2.19 6.87
CA ILE A 287 -0.52 -3.56 7.37
C ILE A 287 -1.84 -4.23 7.00
N GLY A 288 -1.81 -5.55 6.76
CA GLY A 288 -3.00 -6.32 6.35
C GLY A 288 -3.28 -7.50 7.27
N PRO A 289 -3.65 -7.30 8.53
CA PRO A 289 -4.00 -8.38 9.43
C PRO A 289 -5.28 -9.09 8.95
N ARG A 290 -5.35 -10.41 9.13
CA ARG A 290 -6.53 -11.23 8.86
C ARG A 290 -7.17 -11.77 10.14
N THR A 291 -6.46 -11.64 11.26
CA THR A 291 -6.89 -12.05 12.60
C THR A 291 -6.39 -11.04 13.61
N GLU A 292 -6.98 -11.03 14.80
CA GLU A 292 -6.51 -10.23 15.94
C GLU A 292 -5.07 -10.59 16.34
N GLU A 293 -4.68 -11.86 16.22
CA GLU A 293 -3.31 -12.30 16.47
C GLU A 293 -2.33 -11.65 15.50
N HIS A 294 -2.66 -11.64 14.18
CA HIS A 294 -1.85 -10.92 13.19
C HIS A 294 -1.76 -9.43 13.48
N LEU A 295 -2.85 -8.80 13.94
CA LEU A 295 -2.82 -7.40 14.35
C LEU A 295 -1.84 -7.19 15.50
N THR A 296 -1.90 -8.05 16.52
CA THR A 296 -0.99 -7.99 17.67
C THR A 296 0.48 -8.09 17.27
N ASP A 297 0.82 -8.96 16.30
CA ASP A 297 2.20 -9.08 15.79
C ASP A 297 2.66 -7.82 15.07
N TYR A 298 1.80 -7.19 14.27
CA TYR A 298 2.11 -5.92 13.62
C TYR A 298 2.28 -4.78 14.63
N LEU A 299 1.43 -4.73 15.66
CA LEU A 299 1.53 -3.69 16.71
C LEU A 299 2.87 -3.80 17.47
N LYS A 300 3.31 -5.02 17.83
CA LYS A 300 4.64 -5.25 18.43
C LYS A 300 5.78 -4.81 17.50
N ALA A 301 5.59 -4.97 16.18
CA ALA A 301 6.61 -4.61 15.21
C ALA A 301 6.79 -3.08 15.07
N ALA A 302 5.76 -2.28 15.37
CA ALA A 302 5.83 -0.82 15.31
C ALA A 302 6.83 -0.23 16.31
N ASP A 303 7.06 -0.91 17.44
CA ASP A 303 7.99 -0.46 18.47
C ASP A 303 9.43 -0.95 18.25
N THR A 304 9.67 -1.71 17.18
CA THR A 304 10.98 -2.30 16.89
C THR A 304 11.96 -1.23 16.39
N VAL A 305 13.08 -1.08 17.09
CA VAL A 305 14.18 -0.21 16.68
C VAL A 305 15.29 -1.08 16.10
N LEU A 306 15.70 -0.76 14.88
CA LEU A 306 16.81 -1.43 14.20
C LEU A 306 18.08 -0.60 14.36
N SER A 307 19.18 -1.22 14.78
CA SER A 307 20.49 -0.57 14.83
C SER A 307 21.10 -0.45 13.42
N ASP A 308 22.02 0.50 13.25
CA ASP A 308 22.73 0.68 11.97
C ASP A 308 23.43 -0.62 11.54
N ALA A 309 24.07 -1.33 12.48
CA ALA A 309 24.73 -2.61 12.22
C ALA A 309 23.75 -3.70 11.73
N LEU A 310 22.49 -3.68 12.22
CA LEU A 310 21.45 -4.60 11.74
C LEU A 310 20.95 -4.21 10.36
N LEU A 311 20.86 -2.92 10.07
CA LEU A 311 20.50 -2.40 8.73
C LEU A 311 21.60 -2.74 7.71
N ASP A 312 22.89 -2.59 8.08
CA ASP A 312 24.03 -3.00 7.25
C ASP A 312 23.99 -4.51 6.94
N ALA A 313 23.69 -5.34 7.95
CA ALA A 313 23.55 -6.79 7.76
C ALA A 313 22.34 -7.16 6.87
N ILE A 314 21.28 -6.38 6.89
CA ILE A 314 20.15 -6.52 5.94
C ILE A 314 20.63 -6.20 4.52
N ASP A 315 21.40 -5.12 4.34
CA ASP A 315 21.91 -4.69 3.03
C ASP A 315 22.86 -5.72 2.41
N ASP A 316 23.63 -6.45 3.22
CA ASP A 316 24.46 -7.59 2.78
C ASP A 316 23.62 -8.76 2.24
N ILE A 317 22.41 -8.98 2.75
CA ILE A 317 21.50 -10.04 2.28
C ILE A 317 20.69 -9.57 1.07
N VAL A 318 20.18 -8.37 1.12
CA VAL A 318 19.36 -7.76 0.05
C VAL A 318 19.85 -6.34 -0.21
N ALA A 319 20.65 -6.18 -1.25
CA ALA A 319 21.24 -4.89 -1.60
C ALA A 319 20.16 -3.80 -1.80
N PRO A 320 20.44 -2.55 -1.40
CA PRO A 320 19.57 -1.41 -1.65
C PRO A 320 19.12 -1.32 -3.11
N GLY A 321 17.87 -0.97 -3.34
CA GLY A 321 17.30 -0.85 -4.68
C GLY A 321 17.01 -2.18 -5.39
N ASN A 322 17.21 -3.35 -4.77
CA ASN A 322 17.00 -4.64 -5.40
C ASN A 322 15.53 -5.10 -5.29
N ASN A 323 15.03 -5.69 -6.38
CA ASN A 323 13.82 -6.52 -6.39
C ASN A 323 14.19 -7.91 -6.90
N PHE A 324 13.72 -8.95 -6.22
CA PHE A 324 13.89 -10.33 -6.72
C PHE A 324 13.03 -10.61 -7.94
N LEU A 325 11.86 -9.99 -8.02
CA LEU A 325 10.95 -10.11 -9.16
C LEU A 325 10.41 -8.72 -9.51
N GLU A 326 10.57 -8.30 -10.76
CA GLU A 326 10.08 -7.00 -11.26
C GLU A 326 8.56 -6.83 -11.06
N ARG A 327 7.77 -7.89 -11.24
CA ARG A 327 6.32 -7.86 -11.00
C ARG A 327 5.92 -7.46 -9.57
N ASP A 328 6.84 -7.60 -8.58
CA ASP A 328 6.59 -7.23 -7.19
C ASP A 328 6.75 -5.72 -6.97
N ALA A 329 7.36 -5.00 -7.91
CA ALA A 329 7.44 -3.53 -7.91
C ALA A 329 6.06 -2.85 -8.00
N GLY A 330 5.02 -3.60 -8.40
CA GLY A 330 3.66 -3.07 -8.52
C GLY A 330 3.43 -2.19 -9.75
N THR A 331 4.47 -1.73 -10.42
CA THR A 331 4.39 -0.91 -11.63
C THR A 331 4.28 -1.81 -12.86
N VAL A 332 3.31 -1.51 -13.71
CA VAL A 332 3.20 -2.08 -15.05
C VAL A 332 3.76 -1.06 -16.04
N VAL A 333 4.80 -1.43 -16.77
CA VAL A 333 5.36 -0.62 -17.84
C VAL A 333 4.84 -1.17 -19.17
N PRO A 334 3.89 -0.50 -19.84
CA PRO A 334 3.24 -1.06 -21.04
C PRO A 334 4.22 -1.50 -22.14
N HIS A 335 5.29 -0.74 -22.38
CA HIS A 335 6.32 -1.08 -23.34
C HIS A 335 7.09 -2.37 -23.02
N LEU A 336 7.10 -2.80 -21.76
CA LEU A 336 7.68 -4.09 -21.36
C LEU A 336 6.69 -5.24 -21.51
N GLU A 337 5.41 -4.99 -21.26
CA GLU A 337 4.36 -6.01 -21.32
C GLU A 337 3.82 -6.24 -22.72
N PHE A 338 3.52 -5.15 -23.46
CA PHE A 338 2.87 -5.23 -24.77
C PHE A 338 3.87 -5.16 -25.91
N ALA A 339 3.99 -6.26 -26.65
CA ALA A 339 4.96 -6.37 -27.73
C ALA A 339 4.71 -5.35 -28.86
N GLU A 340 3.44 -5.02 -29.13
CA GLU A 340 3.02 -4.03 -30.13
C GLU A 340 3.52 -2.61 -29.84
N LEU A 341 3.86 -2.28 -28.61
CA LEU A 341 4.44 -0.97 -28.27
C LEU A 341 5.96 -0.89 -28.50
N ARG A 342 6.64 -2.00 -28.80
CA ARG A 342 8.10 -2.06 -29.01
C ARG A 342 8.54 -2.80 -30.25
N ARG A 343 7.61 -3.33 -31.04
CA ARG A 343 7.88 -4.03 -32.30
C ARG A 343 7.03 -3.45 -33.40
N ARG A 344 7.60 -3.37 -34.62
CA ARG A 344 6.89 -2.97 -35.83
C ARG A 344 6.35 -4.20 -36.56
#